data_f77afd3abcf1b0f9a5a006c4302967f9
#
_entry.id   f77afd3abcf1b0f9a5a006c4302967f9
#
_cell.length_a   1.000
_cell.length_b   1.000
_cell.length_c   1.000
_cell.angle_alpha   90.00
_cell.angle_beta   90.00
_cell.angle_gamma   90.00
#
_symmetry.space_group_name_H-M   'P 1'
#
loop_
_entity.id
_entity.type
_entity.pdbx_description
1 polymer ?
#
loop_
_entity_poly.entity_id
_entity_poly.type
_entity_poly.pdbx_seq_one_letter_code
_entity_poly.pdbx_strand_id
1 'polypeptide(L)'
;MSEKTKEDEEEKEEEKKDDDDASLACAELLRLALLSKDLTALSKATTTRLSDGEVKQLQRGGEEFREILMHTTKNTNNNTGIRCSVIVLVFSMNNCQPCIQFAPKLDRLAKEYKDLHVGFVKCNIHESDMNRRLANEAGVFGFPCAQMYDGHTGQKVQLEGGDVKGANEAKLREGLETHAYNVEKFERLKRDAFEALSEAKAKIFCGEDDDEQEQEQQQQRFVTLVKTVTAYASNAIEKEDAKYRRIKTSGKAFTERVKSVGDEGEKCLRAFGFEKKKDDDDDEEEVYEISPVVFDEFDENNKFGKREMRRVIKMLRALTG
;
A
#
# COMPACT_ATOMS: atom_id res chain seq x y z
N MET A 1 29.39 18.04 -28.97
CA MET A 1 28.35 17.35 -28.17
C MET A 1 29.06 16.17 -27.52
N SER A 2 29.19 16.22 -26.22
CA SER A 2 30.24 15.60 -25.46
C SER A 2 29.92 14.16 -25.03
N GLU A 3 30.98 13.36 -24.96
CA GLU A 3 30.99 11.97 -24.46
C GLU A 3 30.28 11.77 -23.09
N LYS A 4 30.19 12.82 -22.30
CA LYS A 4 29.51 12.82 -20.97
C LYS A 4 28.00 12.54 -21.00
N THR A 5 27.30 12.82 -22.11
CA THR A 5 25.87 12.52 -22.25
C THR A 5 25.56 11.07 -22.58
N LYS A 6 26.55 10.32 -23.07
CA LYS A 6 26.37 8.88 -23.35
C LYS A 6 26.61 8.01 -22.12
N GLU A 7 27.57 8.35 -21.29
CA GLU A 7 27.83 7.67 -20.01
C GLU A 7 26.64 7.79 -19.03
N ASP A 8 26.01 9.00 -18.96
CA ASP A 8 24.82 9.21 -18.11
C ASP A 8 23.56 8.50 -18.61
N GLU A 9 23.48 8.16 -19.91
CA GLU A 9 22.36 7.38 -20.47
C GLU A 9 22.61 5.86 -20.30
N GLU A 10 23.84 5.38 -20.41
CA GLU A 10 24.20 3.98 -20.17
C GLU A 10 24.07 3.60 -18.68
N GLU A 11 24.48 4.46 -17.73
CA GLU A 11 24.24 4.23 -16.30
C GLU A 11 22.75 4.13 -15.95
N LYS A 12 21.90 4.92 -16.56
CA LYS A 12 20.44 4.87 -16.34
C LYS A 12 19.74 3.67 -16.96
N GLU A 13 20.31 3.10 -18.03
CA GLU A 13 19.80 1.85 -18.62
C GLU A 13 20.25 0.63 -17.83
N GLU A 14 21.45 0.63 -17.23
CA GLU A 14 21.91 -0.45 -16.33
C GLU A 14 21.13 -0.47 -15.01
N GLU A 15 20.90 0.69 -14.35
CA GLU A 15 20.06 0.76 -13.14
C GLU A 15 18.63 0.24 -13.38
N LYS A 16 18.07 0.52 -14.57
CA LYS A 16 16.72 0.07 -14.91
C LYS A 16 16.62 -1.43 -15.17
N LYS A 17 17.70 -2.04 -15.64
CA LYS A 17 17.79 -3.46 -15.91
C LYS A 17 17.94 -4.30 -14.66
N ASP A 18 18.67 -3.81 -13.67
CA ASP A 18 18.83 -4.45 -12.37
C ASP A 18 17.53 -4.45 -11.55
N ASP A 19 16.70 -3.41 -11.66
CA ASP A 19 15.37 -3.31 -11.02
C ASP A 19 14.37 -4.30 -11.65
N ASP A 20 14.41 -4.50 -12.96
CA ASP A 20 13.54 -5.44 -13.67
C ASP A 20 13.92 -6.91 -13.38
N ASP A 21 15.20 -7.23 -13.27
CA ASP A 21 15.69 -8.57 -12.95
C ASP A 21 15.40 -8.96 -11.48
N ALA A 22 15.48 -8.05 -10.54
CA ALA A 22 15.10 -8.28 -9.14
C ALA A 22 13.58 -8.50 -8.98
N SER A 23 12.76 -7.82 -9.77
CA SER A 23 11.31 -8.00 -9.82
C SER A 23 10.92 -9.35 -10.44
N LEU A 24 11.62 -9.79 -11.48
CA LEU A 24 11.40 -11.10 -12.13
C LEU A 24 11.79 -12.26 -11.21
N ALA A 25 12.92 -12.18 -10.51
CA ALA A 25 13.36 -13.20 -9.57
C ALA A 25 12.40 -13.39 -8.40
N CYS A 26 11.81 -12.31 -7.89
CA CYS A 26 10.81 -12.38 -6.84
C CYS A 26 9.48 -12.99 -7.33
N ALA A 27 9.06 -12.69 -8.57
CA ALA A 27 7.88 -13.27 -9.22
C ALA A 27 8.07 -14.76 -9.52
N GLU A 28 9.27 -15.17 -9.89
CA GLU A 28 9.61 -16.57 -10.18
C GLU A 28 9.70 -17.42 -8.92
N LEU A 29 10.22 -16.89 -7.81
CA LEU A 29 10.18 -17.52 -6.48
C LEU A 29 8.75 -17.70 -5.97
N LEU A 30 7.86 -16.74 -6.21
CA LEU A 30 6.42 -16.84 -5.93
C LEU A 30 5.75 -17.93 -6.78
N ARG A 31 6.13 -18.04 -8.07
CA ARG A 31 5.61 -19.06 -9.00
C ARG A 31 6.05 -20.47 -8.63
N LEU A 32 7.29 -20.67 -8.22
CA LEU A 32 7.81 -21.95 -7.74
C LEU A 32 7.18 -22.39 -6.40
N ALA A 33 6.86 -21.44 -5.51
CA ALA A 33 6.12 -21.71 -4.27
C ALA A 33 4.67 -22.14 -4.52
N LEU A 34 4.05 -21.67 -5.61
CA LEU A 34 2.69 -22.05 -6.02
C LEU A 34 2.59 -23.44 -6.66
N LEU A 35 3.71 -24.00 -7.12
CA LEU A 35 3.76 -25.31 -7.80
C LEU A 35 4.02 -26.49 -6.86
N SER A 36 4.35 -26.28 -5.59
CA SER A 36 4.51 -27.38 -4.62
C SER A 36 3.15 -27.83 -4.08
N LYS A 37 2.77 -29.06 -4.42
CA LYS A 37 1.46 -29.68 -4.13
C LYS A 37 1.21 -30.05 -2.66
N ASP A 38 2.10 -29.78 -1.73
CA ASP A 38 1.98 -30.23 -0.32
C ASP A 38 1.46 -29.18 0.66
N LEU A 39 0.54 -28.32 0.21
CA LEU A 39 -0.02 -27.21 1.02
C LEU A 39 -1.05 -27.65 2.09
N THR A 40 -1.49 -28.92 2.08
CA THR A 40 -2.54 -29.40 2.99
C THR A 40 -2.04 -29.83 4.38
N ALA A 41 -0.77 -30.13 4.54
CA ALA A 41 -0.17 -30.53 5.82
C ALA A 41 0.17 -29.30 6.72
N LEU A 42 0.29 -28.11 6.16
CA LEU A 42 0.73 -26.88 6.84
C LEU A 42 -0.38 -26.11 7.57
N SER A 43 -1.65 -26.48 7.40
CA SER A 43 -2.79 -25.70 7.93
C SER A 43 -2.98 -25.79 9.44
N LYS A 44 -2.16 -26.54 10.17
CA LYS A 44 -2.31 -26.77 11.62
C LYS A 44 -1.26 -26.12 12.53
N ALA A 45 -0.25 -25.48 11.99
CA ALA A 45 0.81 -24.86 12.80
C ALA A 45 0.61 -23.34 12.94
N THR A 46 0.15 -22.96 14.11
CA THR A 46 0.23 -21.62 14.73
C THR A 46 -0.31 -20.43 13.92
N THR A 47 -1.62 -20.22 14.03
CA THR A 47 -2.28 -18.93 13.79
C THR A 47 -1.88 -17.88 14.83
N THR A 48 -0.63 -17.53 14.94
CA THR A 48 -0.20 -16.40 15.76
C THR A 48 -0.43 -15.13 14.94
N ARG A 49 -1.30 -14.24 15.40
CA ARG A 49 -1.50 -12.93 14.79
C ARG A 49 -0.19 -12.16 14.89
N LEU A 50 0.42 -11.86 13.74
CA LEU A 50 1.68 -11.10 13.67
C LEU A 50 1.52 -9.63 14.09
N SER A 51 0.31 -9.11 14.08
CA SER A 51 0.00 -7.71 14.35
C SER A 51 -0.62 -7.47 15.73
N ASP A 52 -0.38 -8.36 16.70
CA ASP A 52 -0.93 -8.22 18.08
C ASP A 52 -0.09 -7.33 19.01
N GLY A 53 0.95 -6.71 18.48
CA GLY A 53 1.85 -5.84 19.22
C GLY A 53 3.05 -6.58 19.83
N GLU A 54 3.31 -7.81 19.37
CA GLU A 54 4.46 -8.62 19.79
C GLU A 54 5.46 -8.82 18.65
N VAL A 55 6.74 -9.03 19.02
CA VAL A 55 7.80 -9.36 18.07
C VAL A 55 7.93 -10.87 17.98
N LYS A 56 7.59 -11.46 16.83
CA LYS A 56 7.70 -12.90 16.59
C LYS A 56 9.14 -13.30 16.27
N GLN A 57 9.64 -14.39 16.90
CA GLN A 57 10.95 -14.97 16.59
C GLN A 57 10.83 -16.05 15.50
N LEU A 58 11.63 -15.94 14.41
CA LEU A 58 11.74 -16.99 13.39
C LEU A 58 12.56 -18.16 13.88
N GLN A 59 12.06 -19.36 13.65
CA GLN A 59 12.73 -20.63 13.95
C GLN A 59 13.23 -21.34 12.69
N ARG A 60 12.46 -21.27 11.59
CA ARG A 60 12.67 -21.99 10.33
C ARG A 60 13.14 -21.11 9.16
N GLY A 61 13.68 -19.93 9.45
CA GLY A 61 14.26 -19.02 8.49
C GLY A 61 13.34 -18.65 7.33
N GLY A 62 13.85 -18.79 6.10
CA GLY A 62 13.16 -18.37 4.89
C GLY A 62 11.85 -19.11 4.60
N GLU A 63 11.70 -20.37 5.01
CA GLU A 63 10.45 -21.12 4.83
C GLU A 63 9.34 -20.52 5.67
N GLU A 64 9.60 -20.32 6.97
CA GLU A 64 8.64 -19.70 7.87
C GLU A 64 8.31 -18.26 7.46
N PHE A 65 9.31 -17.50 7.02
CA PHE A 65 9.08 -16.13 6.55
C PHE A 65 8.23 -16.09 5.27
N ARG A 66 8.44 -17.01 4.33
CA ARG A 66 7.58 -17.16 3.14
C ARG A 66 6.15 -17.55 3.51
N GLU A 67 5.97 -18.45 4.46
CA GLU A 67 4.64 -18.79 4.98
C GLU A 67 3.95 -17.55 5.55
N ILE A 68 4.65 -16.76 6.36
CA ILE A 68 4.15 -15.49 6.90
C ILE A 68 3.70 -14.56 5.76
N LEU A 69 4.54 -14.31 4.75
CA LEU A 69 4.19 -13.48 3.60
C LEU A 69 2.98 -14.02 2.84
N MET A 70 2.92 -15.33 2.58
CA MET A 70 1.78 -15.95 1.88
C MET A 70 0.47 -15.85 2.67
N HIS A 71 0.51 -15.99 4.00
CA HIS A 71 -0.69 -15.86 4.82
C HIS A 71 -1.21 -14.43 4.90
N THR A 72 -0.35 -13.43 4.82
CA THR A 72 -0.74 -12.03 4.81
C THR A 72 -1.26 -11.57 3.44
N THR A 73 -0.71 -12.12 2.34
CA THR A 73 -1.09 -11.74 0.96
C THR A 73 -2.33 -12.47 0.44
N LYS A 74 -2.57 -13.70 0.88
CA LYS A 74 -3.78 -14.46 0.50
C LYS A 74 -4.98 -13.96 1.28
N ASN A 75 -5.64 -12.96 0.74
CA ASN A 75 -6.98 -12.57 1.17
C ASN A 75 -7.98 -13.62 0.65
N THR A 76 -8.00 -14.79 1.30
CA THR A 76 -9.04 -15.77 1.06
C THR A 76 -10.29 -15.32 1.82
N ASN A 77 -11.45 -15.50 1.23
CA ASN A 77 -12.80 -15.17 1.75
C ASN A 77 -13.14 -15.78 3.13
N ASN A 78 -12.20 -16.39 3.79
CA ASN A 78 -12.31 -16.94 5.12
C ASN A 78 -11.56 -16.02 6.10
N ASN A 79 -12.28 -15.45 7.03
CA ASN A 79 -11.93 -14.47 8.08
C ASN A 79 -10.75 -14.84 9.02
N THR A 80 -9.86 -15.76 8.63
CA THR A 80 -8.79 -16.32 9.49
C THR A 80 -7.37 -15.85 9.07
N GLY A 81 -7.22 -15.00 8.05
CA GLY A 81 -5.92 -14.51 7.59
C GLY A 81 -5.33 -13.45 8.52
N ILE A 82 -4.02 -13.57 8.80
CA ILE A 82 -3.24 -12.54 9.48
C ILE A 82 -3.15 -11.35 8.51
N ARG A 83 -3.83 -10.26 8.82
CA ARG A 83 -3.78 -9.05 8.00
C ARG A 83 -2.70 -8.14 8.54
N CYS A 84 -1.60 -7.98 7.79
CA CYS A 84 -0.61 -6.97 8.08
C CYS A 84 -0.59 -5.92 6.96
N SER A 85 -0.38 -4.67 7.34
CA SER A 85 -0.11 -3.59 6.38
C SER A 85 1.33 -3.67 5.91
N VAL A 86 2.23 -3.86 6.87
CA VAL A 86 3.67 -3.98 6.68
C VAL A 86 4.20 -5.10 7.58
N ILE A 87 5.19 -5.83 7.09
CA ILE A 87 5.97 -6.78 7.89
C ILE A 87 7.40 -6.25 7.99
N VAL A 88 7.88 -6.08 9.21
CA VAL A 88 9.25 -5.68 9.52
C VAL A 88 10.05 -6.93 9.87
N LEU A 89 10.99 -7.33 9.02
CA LEU A 89 11.93 -8.43 9.27
C LEU A 89 13.23 -7.86 9.81
N VAL A 90 13.58 -8.21 11.05
CA VAL A 90 14.77 -7.72 11.73
C VAL A 90 15.81 -8.83 11.90
N PHE A 91 16.92 -8.69 11.23
CA PHE A 91 18.08 -9.57 11.38
C PHE A 91 18.92 -9.17 12.57
N SER A 92 19.29 -10.15 13.39
CA SER A 92 20.11 -9.99 14.57
C SER A 92 21.08 -11.16 14.76
N MET A 93 22.02 -11.01 15.66
CA MET A 93 22.92 -12.10 16.08
C MET A 93 23.19 -12.06 17.57
N ASN A 94 23.66 -13.17 18.13
CA ASN A 94 24.05 -13.25 19.55
C ASN A 94 25.26 -12.35 19.84
N ASN A 95 25.34 -11.83 21.05
CA ASN A 95 26.45 -10.99 21.52
C ASN A 95 26.66 -9.69 20.72
N CYS A 96 25.62 -9.22 20.01
CA CYS A 96 25.62 -7.98 19.26
C CYS A 96 25.06 -6.85 20.14
N GLN A 97 25.90 -6.00 20.68
CA GLN A 97 25.46 -4.89 21.54
C GLN A 97 24.43 -3.96 20.89
N PRO A 98 24.57 -3.53 19.63
CA PRO A 98 23.52 -2.76 18.97
C PRO A 98 22.20 -3.53 18.83
N CYS A 99 22.23 -4.86 18.64
CA CYS A 99 21.02 -5.68 18.56
C CYS A 99 20.30 -5.74 19.92
N ILE A 100 21.06 -5.89 21.01
CA ILE A 100 20.53 -5.88 22.39
C ILE A 100 19.87 -4.54 22.71
N GLN A 101 20.48 -3.42 22.31
CA GLN A 101 19.93 -2.08 22.50
C GLN A 101 18.70 -1.82 21.61
N PHE A 102 18.61 -2.48 20.46
CA PHE A 102 17.50 -2.31 19.52
C PHE A 102 16.26 -3.11 19.91
N ALA A 103 16.41 -4.26 20.57
CA ALA A 103 15.30 -5.13 20.92
C ALA A 103 14.17 -4.43 21.72
N PRO A 104 14.43 -3.68 22.81
CA PRO A 104 13.35 -3.01 23.54
C PRO A 104 12.68 -1.88 22.72
N LYS A 105 13.38 -1.33 21.74
CA LYS A 105 12.81 -0.35 20.81
C LYS A 105 11.83 -1.01 19.84
N LEU A 106 12.18 -2.20 19.36
CA LEU A 106 11.27 -3.00 18.51
C LEU A 106 9.99 -3.40 19.24
N ASP A 107 10.11 -3.84 20.50
CA ASP A 107 8.96 -4.19 21.33
C ASP A 107 8.03 -3.00 21.55
N ARG A 108 8.60 -1.80 21.71
CA ARG A 108 7.84 -0.55 21.81
C ARG A 108 7.13 -0.22 20.49
N LEU A 109 7.87 -0.28 19.38
CA LEU A 109 7.30 -0.03 18.04
C LEU A 109 6.19 -1.04 17.70
N ALA A 110 6.36 -2.32 18.05
CA ALA A 110 5.32 -3.32 17.81
C ALA A 110 4.01 -2.96 18.50
N LYS A 111 4.06 -2.49 19.73
CA LYS A 111 2.88 -2.03 20.47
C LYS A 111 2.30 -0.75 19.91
N GLU A 112 3.13 0.21 19.54
CA GLU A 112 2.73 1.52 19.02
C GLU A 112 2.02 1.40 17.64
N TYR A 113 2.51 0.51 16.77
CA TYR A 113 1.98 0.32 15.42
C TYR A 113 0.95 -0.83 15.30
N LYS A 114 0.47 -1.35 16.43
CA LYS A 114 -0.51 -2.44 16.47
C LYS A 114 -1.78 -2.13 15.67
N ASP A 115 -2.36 -0.95 15.87
CA ASP A 115 -3.62 -0.54 15.23
C ASP A 115 -3.47 -0.25 13.73
N LEU A 116 -2.22 -0.11 13.26
CA LEU A 116 -1.86 -0.05 11.85
C LEU A 116 -1.50 -1.43 11.26
N HIS A 117 -1.76 -2.51 12.01
CA HIS A 117 -1.55 -3.87 11.56
C HIS A 117 -0.12 -4.15 11.08
N VAL A 118 0.90 -3.63 11.80
CA VAL A 118 2.31 -3.90 11.50
C VAL A 118 2.76 -5.17 12.20
N GLY A 119 3.28 -6.12 11.43
CA GLY A 119 3.89 -7.34 11.96
C GLY A 119 5.40 -7.16 12.16
N PHE A 120 5.92 -7.55 13.33
CA PHE A 120 7.35 -7.55 13.61
C PHE A 120 7.89 -8.96 13.73
N VAL A 121 8.93 -9.26 12.96
CA VAL A 121 9.55 -10.58 12.90
C VAL A 121 11.05 -10.44 13.11
N LYS A 122 11.62 -11.19 14.05
CA LYS A 122 13.05 -11.20 14.34
C LYS A 122 13.67 -12.50 13.82
N CYS A 123 14.75 -12.37 13.08
CA CYS A 123 15.58 -13.47 12.57
C CYS A 123 16.95 -13.42 13.24
N ASN A 124 17.20 -14.28 14.20
CA ASN A 124 18.53 -14.43 14.80
C ASN A 124 19.33 -15.45 14.01
N ILE A 125 20.41 -15.03 13.35
CA ILE A 125 21.23 -15.88 12.47
C ILE A 125 21.99 -16.99 13.20
N HIS A 126 22.09 -16.92 14.53
CA HIS A 126 22.74 -17.95 15.34
C HIS A 126 21.79 -19.04 15.84
N GLU A 127 20.48 -18.89 15.65
CA GLU A 127 19.50 -19.90 16.08
C GLU A 127 19.40 -21.09 15.14
N SER A 128 19.61 -20.86 13.84
CA SER A 128 19.59 -21.95 12.85
C SER A 128 20.38 -21.59 11.58
N ASP A 129 20.82 -22.64 10.84
CA ASP A 129 21.43 -22.45 9.52
C ASP A 129 20.42 -21.89 8.50
N MET A 130 19.14 -22.16 8.69
CA MET A 130 18.07 -21.60 7.84
C MET A 130 17.94 -20.09 8.04
N ASN A 131 18.07 -19.59 9.28
CA ASN A 131 18.09 -18.17 9.56
C ASN A 131 19.31 -17.49 8.94
N ARG A 132 20.46 -18.14 8.99
CA ARG A 132 21.71 -17.64 8.38
C ARG A 132 21.56 -17.56 6.84
N ARG A 133 20.98 -18.58 6.22
CA ARG A 133 20.69 -18.57 4.78
C ARG A 133 19.76 -17.45 4.39
N LEU A 134 18.66 -17.25 5.15
CA LEU A 134 17.74 -16.14 4.90
C LEU A 134 18.45 -14.79 4.94
N ALA A 135 19.34 -14.55 5.91
CA ALA A 135 20.10 -13.31 5.98
C ALA A 135 21.02 -13.10 4.77
N ASN A 136 21.69 -14.17 4.30
CA ASN A 136 22.56 -14.13 3.12
C ASN A 136 21.74 -13.85 1.84
N GLU A 137 20.61 -14.55 1.65
CA GLU A 137 19.69 -14.34 0.52
C GLU A 137 19.09 -12.93 0.52
N ALA A 138 18.85 -12.36 1.70
CA ALA A 138 18.37 -11.00 1.87
C ALA A 138 19.46 -9.92 1.73
N GLY A 139 20.71 -10.30 1.44
CA GLY A 139 21.85 -9.39 1.29
C GLY A 139 22.26 -8.69 2.58
N VAL A 140 22.06 -9.32 3.75
CA VAL A 140 22.35 -8.71 5.06
C VAL A 140 23.69 -9.14 5.57
N PHE A 141 24.63 -8.18 5.66
CA PHE A 141 26.01 -8.40 6.12
C PHE A 141 26.34 -7.63 7.41
N GLY A 142 25.42 -6.83 7.95
CA GLY A 142 25.59 -6.05 9.19
C GLY A 142 24.37 -6.15 10.09
N PHE A 143 24.57 -6.11 11.42
CA PHE A 143 23.52 -6.32 12.41
C PHE A 143 23.47 -5.20 13.45
N PRO A 144 22.27 -4.84 13.94
CA PRO A 144 20.96 -5.25 13.39
C PRO A 144 20.70 -4.64 12.02
N CYS A 145 19.88 -5.33 11.22
CA CYS A 145 19.38 -4.81 9.95
C CYS A 145 17.86 -5.08 9.87
N ALA A 146 17.07 -4.07 9.56
CA ALA A 146 15.63 -4.25 9.35
C ALA A 146 15.27 -4.00 7.90
N GLN A 147 14.46 -4.91 7.35
CA GLN A 147 13.84 -4.82 6.04
C GLN A 147 12.33 -4.76 6.21
N MET A 148 11.65 -4.02 5.34
CA MET A 148 10.20 -3.90 5.35
C MET A 148 9.62 -4.58 4.13
N TYR A 149 8.47 -5.23 4.33
CA TYR A 149 7.73 -5.93 3.27
C TYR A 149 6.28 -5.46 3.30
N ASP A 150 5.73 -5.19 2.15
CA ASP A 150 4.31 -4.85 2.00
C ASP A 150 3.46 -6.09 2.30
N GLY A 151 2.58 -5.97 3.29
CA GLY A 151 1.78 -7.10 3.74
C GLY A 151 0.73 -7.58 2.74
N HIS A 152 0.37 -6.74 1.76
CA HIS A 152 -0.61 -7.10 0.72
C HIS A 152 0.05 -7.80 -0.47
N THR A 153 1.21 -7.33 -0.91
CA THR A 153 1.93 -7.87 -2.08
C THR A 153 3.02 -8.86 -1.72
N GLY A 154 3.51 -8.84 -0.48
CA GLY A 154 4.67 -9.60 -0.02
C GLY A 154 6.00 -9.06 -0.57
N GLN A 155 5.98 -7.98 -1.34
CA GLN A 155 7.18 -7.40 -1.93
C GLN A 155 7.98 -6.60 -0.90
N LYS A 156 9.30 -6.61 -1.05
CA LYS A 156 10.18 -5.76 -0.25
C LYS A 156 9.91 -4.29 -0.55
N VAL A 157 9.74 -3.50 0.51
CA VAL A 157 9.55 -2.05 0.40
C VAL A 157 10.91 -1.38 0.21
N GLN A 158 11.03 -0.58 -0.82
CA GLN A 158 12.22 0.23 -1.06
C GLN A 158 12.17 1.49 -0.17
N LEU A 159 13.05 1.54 0.81
CA LEU A 159 13.20 2.71 1.68
C LEU A 159 14.23 3.66 1.11
N GLU A 160 14.04 4.96 1.29
CA GLU A 160 15.05 5.95 0.94
C GLU A 160 16.37 5.65 1.67
N GLY A 161 17.48 5.56 0.92
CA GLY A 161 18.77 5.13 1.45
C GLY A 161 18.84 3.65 1.86
N GLY A 162 17.98 2.77 1.32
CA GLY A 162 17.99 1.32 1.47
C GLY A 162 17.55 0.82 2.84
N ASP A 163 17.91 -0.40 3.21
CA ASP A 163 17.52 -1.05 4.45
C ASP A 163 17.93 -0.26 5.72
N VAL A 164 17.22 -0.50 6.82
CA VAL A 164 17.54 0.11 8.11
C VAL A 164 18.74 -0.61 8.73
N LYS A 165 19.92 -0.04 8.61
CA LYS A 165 21.17 -0.58 9.14
C LYS A 165 21.44 -0.05 10.55
N GLY A 166 21.92 -0.92 11.45
CA GLY A 166 22.16 -0.58 12.84
C GLY A 166 20.86 -0.38 13.64
N ALA A 167 21.00 0.10 14.88
CA ALA A 167 19.86 0.35 15.77
C ALA A 167 19.15 1.69 15.46
N ASN A 168 18.93 2.00 14.19
CA ASN A 168 18.38 3.26 13.72
C ASN A 168 16.83 3.23 13.78
N GLU A 169 16.28 3.52 14.96
CA GLU A 169 14.83 3.60 15.18
C GLU A 169 14.18 4.71 14.36
N ALA A 170 14.84 5.85 14.20
CA ALA A 170 14.27 6.99 13.47
C ALA A 170 13.97 6.64 12.00
N LYS A 171 14.92 6.01 11.31
CA LYS A 171 14.72 5.55 9.93
C LYS A 171 13.64 4.46 9.82
N LEU A 172 13.59 3.53 10.81
CA LEU A 172 12.53 2.51 10.82
C LEU A 172 11.16 3.16 11.01
N ARG A 173 11.04 4.13 11.90
CA ARG A 173 9.82 4.88 12.15
C ARG A 173 9.36 5.65 10.90
N GLU A 174 10.27 6.36 10.24
CA GLU A 174 10.00 7.05 8.97
C GLU A 174 9.43 6.10 7.90
N GLY A 175 10.02 4.92 7.75
CA GLY A 175 9.49 3.89 6.86
C GLY A 175 8.09 3.41 7.26
N LEU A 176 7.85 3.20 8.57
CA LEU A 176 6.54 2.81 9.08
C LEU A 176 5.49 3.92 8.88
N GLU A 177 5.84 5.16 9.12
CA GLU A 177 4.95 6.30 8.89
C GLU A 177 4.54 6.42 7.43
N THR A 178 5.43 6.06 6.51
CA THR A 178 5.16 6.11 5.08
C THR A 178 4.33 4.92 4.58
N HIS A 179 4.57 3.71 5.12
CA HIS A 179 4.07 2.47 4.52
C HIS A 179 3.00 1.75 5.36
N ALA A 180 2.97 1.93 6.70
CA ALA A 180 1.96 1.32 7.54
C ALA A 180 0.60 2.02 7.38
N TYR A 181 -0.49 1.23 7.43
CA TYR A 181 -1.86 1.72 7.29
C TYR A 181 -2.85 0.80 8.02
N ASN A 182 -4.04 1.30 8.31
CA ASN A 182 -5.10 0.47 8.86
C ASN A 182 -5.74 -0.39 7.74
N VAL A 183 -5.52 -1.69 7.80
CA VAL A 183 -5.95 -2.64 6.75
C VAL A 183 -7.47 -2.65 6.59
N GLU A 184 -8.23 -2.55 7.68
CA GLU A 184 -9.70 -2.58 7.63
C GLU A 184 -10.26 -1.31 6.98
N LYS A 185 -9.71 -0.15 7.36
CA LYS A 185 -10.06 1.14 6.74
C LYS A 185 -9.71 1.13 5.25
N PHE A 186 -8.53 0.60 4.89
CA PHE A 186 -8.10 0.47 3.49
C PHE A 186 -9.03 -0.44 2.67
N GLU A 187 -9.33 -1.64 3.17
CA GLU A 187 -10.20 -2.59 2.45
C GLU A 187 -11.62 -2.04 2.28
N ARG A 188 -12.14 -1.31 3.27
CA ARG A 188 -13.42 -0.63 3.16
C ARG A 188 -13.39 0.44 2.07
N LEU A 189 -12.43 1.37 2.14
CA LEU A 189 -12.29 2.42 1.14
C LEU A 189 -12.11 1.87 -0.27
N LYS A 190 -11.25 0.84 -0.40
CA LYS A 190 -11.02 0.16 -1.67
C LYS A 190 -12.33 -0.39 -2.24
N ARG A 191 -13.08 -1.14 -1.43
CA ARG A 191 -14.38 -1.72 -1.84
C ARG A 191 -15.34 -0.62 -2.29
N ASP A 192 -15.54 0.41 -1.47
CA ASP A 192 -16.49 1.49 -1.73
C ASP A 192 -16.11 2.26 -3.01
N ALA A 193 -14.81 2.53 -3.22
CA ALA A 193 -14.31 3.18 -4.44
C ALA A 193 -14.49 2.31 -5.70
N PHE A 194 -14.18 1.01 -5.61
CA PHE A 194 -14.33 0.10 -6.76
C PHE A 194 -15.79 -0.17 -7.09
N GLU A 195 -16.67 -0.25 -6.10
CA GLU A 195 -18.12 -0.39 -6.31
C GLU A 195 -18.68 0.83 -7.03
N ALA A 196 -18.39 2.05 -6.54
CA ALA A 196 -18.82 3.28 -7.20
C ALA A 196 -18.28 3.42 -8.64
N LEU A 197 -17.01 3.06 -8.87
CA LEU A 197 -16.42 3.08 -10.21
C LEU A 197 -17.01 2.01 -11.12
N SER A 198 -17.38 0.85 -10.60
CA SER A 198 -18.05 -0.20 -11.36
C SER A 198 -19.45 0.24 -11.81
N GLU A 199 -20.23 0.89 -10.93
CA GLU A 199 -21.53 1.48 -11.28
C GLU A 199 -21.36 2.57 -12.36
N ALA A 200 -20.39 3.48 -12.19
CA ALA A 200 -20.11 4.53 -13.16
C ALA A 200 -19.66 3.95 -14.52
N LYS A 201 -18.84 2.90 -14.50
CA LYS A 201 -18.47 2.18 -15.73
C LYS A 201 -19.68 1.58 -16.40
N ALA A 202 -20.53 0.85 -15.69
CA ALA A 202 -21.75 0.27 -16.23
C ALA A 202 -22.65 1.36 -16.85
N LYS A 203 -22.76 2.53 -16.22
CA LYS A 203 -23.53 3.67 -16.74
C LYS A 203 -22.95 4.25 -18.03
N ILE A 204 -21.63 4.33 -18.15
CA ILE A 204 -20.95 4.85 -19.35
C ILE A 204 -21.08 3.86 -20.51
N PHE A 205 -21.04 2.56 -20.23
CA PHE A 205 -21.07 1.48 -21.24
C PHE A 205 -22.45 0.86 -21.44
N CYS A 206 -23.53 1.51 -21.00
CA CYS A 206 -24.89 0.98 -21.13
C CYS A 206 -25.52 1.26 -22.50
N GLY A 207 -24.77 1.19 -23.61
CA GLY A 207 -25.24 1.21 -25.00
C GLY A 207 -25.00 -0.13 -25.68
N GLU A 208 -25.93 -0.58 -26.53
CA GLU A 208 -25.78 -1.82 -27.32
C GLU A 208 -24.94 -1.57 -28.60
N ASP A 209 -24.11 -0.54 -28.65
CA ASP A 209 -23.43 -0.13 -29.87
C ASP A 209 -22.14 -0.93 -30.07
N ASP A 210 -22.10 -1.71 -31.13
CA ASP A 210 -20.95 -2.47 -31.63
C ASP A 210 -19.91 -1.58 -32.36
N ASP A 211 -20.05 -0.24 -32.32
CA ASP A 211 -19.13 0.69 -32.99
C ASP A 211 -17.84 0.85 -32.18
N GLU A 212 -16.72 0.45 -32.76
CA GLU A 212 -15.39 0.56 -32.15
C GLU A 212 -15.04 1.99 -31.70
N GLN A 213 -15.50 3.01 -32.46
CA GLN A 213 -15.24 4.42 -32.12
C GLN A 213 -16.02 4.85 -30.87
N GLU A 214 -17.23 4.37 -30.69
CA GLU A 214 -18.03 4.66 -29.51
C GLU A 214 -17.50 3.97 -28.28
N GLN A 215 -17.06 2.72 -28.41
CA GLN A 215 -16.37 2.00 -27.32
C GLN A 215 -15.09 2.70 -26.87
N GLU A 216 -14.28 3.23 -27.79
CA GLU A 216 -13.08 4.01 -27.47
C GLU A 216 -13.44 5.32 -26.74
N GLN A 217 -14.49 6.02 -27.17
CA GLN A 217 -14.97 7.23 -26.50
C GLN A 217 -15.48 6.92 -25.09
N GLN A 218 -16.24 5.85 -24.90
CA GLN A 218 -16.72 5.40 -23.59
C GLN A 218 -15.54 5.04 -22.67
N GLN A 219 -14.55 4.33 -23.16
CA GLN A 219 -13.33 4.01 -22.43
C GLN A 219 -12.59 5.29 -22.01
N GLN A 220 -12.43 6.24 -22.92
CA GLN A 220 -11.78 7.52 -22.62
C GLN A 220 -12.56 8.34 -21.58
N ARG A 221 -13.89 8.34 -21.63
CA ARG A 221 -14.75 8.99 -20.62
C ARG A 221 -14.54 8.36 -19.25
N PHE A 222 -14.53 7.02 -19.16
CA PHE A 222 -14.28 6.32 -17.90
C PHE A 222 -12.90 6.63 -17.32
N VAL A 223 -11.85 6.55 -18.13
CA VAL A 223 -10.47 6.89 -17.72
C VAL A 223 -10.40 8.35 -17.23
N THR A 224 -11.08 9.27 -17.93
CA THR A 224 -11.13 10.69 -17.54
C THR A 224 -11.83 10.90 -16.20
N LEU A 225 -12.94 10.20 -15.94
CA LEU A 225 -13.62 10.21 -14.65
C LEU A 225 -12.66 9.75 -13.54
N VAL A 226 -12.04 8.58 -13.70
CA VAL A 226 -11.11 8.01 -12.70
C VAL A 226 -9.95 8.98 -12.43
N LYS A 227 -9.32 9.52 -13.46
CA LYS A 227 -8.24 10.52 -13.35
C LYS A 227 -8.70 11.78 -12.61
N THR A 228 -9.93 12.25 -12.87
CA THR A 228 -10.47 13.46 -12.23
C THR A 228 -10.77 13.22 -10.76
N VAL A 229 -11.47 12.15 -10.41
CA VAL A 229 -11.79 11.79 -9.00
C VAL A 229 -10.52 11.56 -8.19
N THR A 230 -9.55 10.82 -8.74
CA THR A 230 -8.28 10.58 -8.06
C THR A 230 -7.43 11.87 -7.91
N ALA A 231 -7.51 12.80 -8.86
CA ALA A 231 -6.86 14.11 -8.74
C ALA A 231 -7.48 14.95 -7.62
N TYR A 232 -8.80 15.00 -7.50
CA TYR A 232 -9.48 15.69 -6.40
C TYR A 232 -9.09 15.09 -5.05
N ALA A 233 -9.16 13.76 -4.91
CA ALA A 233 -8.79 13.06 -3.69
C ALA A 233 -7.29 13.28 -3.34
N SER A 234 -6.39 13.20 -4.31
CA SER A 234 -4.95 13.47 -4.11
C SER A 234 -4.69 14.91 -3.66
N ASN A 235 -5.31 15.88 -4.31
CA ASN A 235 -5.15 17.28 -3.92
C ASN A 235 -5.65 17.54 -2.49
N ALA A 236 -6.76 16.92 -2.09
CA ALA A 236 -7.33 17.10 -0.75
C ALA A 236 -6.41 16.58 0.37
N ILE A 237 -5.61 15.51 0.11
CA ILE A 237 -4.70 14.93 1.12
C ILE A 237 -3.28 15.51 1.05
N GLU A 238 -2.82 15.97 -0.10
CA GLU A 238 -1.44 16.42 -0.29
C GLU A 238 -1.27 17.93 -0.11
N LYS A 239 -2.35 18.69 -0.31
CA LYS A 239 -2.33 20.15 -0.21
C LYS A 239 -2.95 20.63 1.08
N GLU A 240 -2.24 21.47 1.82
CA GLU A 240 -2.70 22.01 3.11
C GLU A 240 -3.83 23.04 2.98
N ASP A 241 -3.87 23.77 1.87
CA ASP A 241 -4.86 24.82 1.64
C ASP A 241 -6.28 24.22 1.52
N ALA A 242 -7.20 24.76 2.31
CA ALA A 242 -8.61 24.35 2.40
C ALA A 242 -9.33 24.33 1.04
N LYS A 243 -8.93 25.22 0.10
CA LYS A 243 -9.53 25.25 -1.24
C LYS A 243 -9.42 23.93 -2.01
N TYR A 244 -8.40 23.12 -1.74
CA TYR A 244 -8.22 21.82 -2.40
C TYR A 244 -9.11 20.71 -1.82
N ARG A 245 -9.78 20.99 -0.68
CA ARG A 245 -10.77 20.12 -0.07
C ARG A 245 -12.20 20.41 -0.51
N ARG A 246 -12.40 21.49 -1.31
CA ARG A 246 -13.70 21.90 -1.84
C ARG A 246 -13.71 21.82 -3.36
N ILE A 247 -14.76 21.26 -3.91
CA ILE A 247 -14.99 21.09 -5.35
C ILE A 247 -16.29 21.81 -5.69
N LYS A 248 -16.20 22.91 -6.43
CA LYS A 248 -17.38 23.64 -6.90
C LYS A 248 -18.12 22.85 -7.97
N THR A 249 -19.44 22.67 -7.81
CA THR A 249 -20.26 21.92 -8.77
C THR A 249 -20.45 22.67 -10.09
N SER A 250 -20.27 24.00 -10.10
CA SER A 250 -20.21 24.84 -11.30
C SER A 250 -18.90 24.71 -12.08
N GLY A 251 -17.85 24.14 -11.45
CA GLY A 251 -16.54 24.00 -12.06
C GLY A 251 -16.57 23.16 -13.33
N LYS A 252 -15.89 23.66 -14.42
CA LYS A 252 -15.85 22.99 -15.72
C LYS A 252 -15.43 21.51 -15.61
N ALA A 253 -14.37 21.22 -14.86
CA ALA A 253 -13.87 19.84 -14.72
C ALA A 253 -14.89 18.93 -14.01
N PHE A 254 -15.62 19.43 -13.02
CA PHE A 254 -16.68 18.68 -12.36
C PHE A 254 -17.85 18.45 -13.32
N THR A 255 -18.36 19.50 -13.98
CA THR A 255 -19.52 19.42 -14.86
C THR A 255 -19.29 18.49 -16.05
N GLU A 256 -18.14 18.60 -16.72
CA GLU A 256 -17.85 17.84 -17.93
C GLU A 256 -17.41 16.39 -17.66
N ARG A 257 -16.81 16.10 -16.50
CA ARG A 257 -16.14 14.81 -16.26
C ARG A 257 -16.78 13.97 -15.16
N VAL A 258 -17.46 14.59 -14.21
CA VAL A 258 -18.11 13.91 -13.08
C VAL A 258 -19.63 13.95 -13.27
N LYS A 259 -20.22 15.15 -13.35
CA LYS A 259 -21.66 15.33 -13.48
C LYS A 259 -22.21 14.79 -14.80
N SER A 260 -21.41 14.77 -15.87
CA SER A 260 -21.81 14.17 -17.14
C SER A 260 -22.05 12.66 -17.08
N VAL A 261 -21.59 11.99 -16.04
CA VAL A 261 -21.86 10.55 -15.78
C VAL A 261 -23.11 10.35 -14.93
N GLY A 262 -23.68 11.44 -14.40
CA GLY A 262 -24.85 11.41 -13.53
C GLY A 262 -24.50 11.15 -12.06
N ASP A 263 -25.45 10.60 -11.31
CA ASP A 263 -25.30 10.31 -9.89
C ASP A 263 -24.15 9.34 -9.59
N GLU A 264 -23.85 8.44 -10.54
CA GLU A 264 -22.76 7.47 -10.42
C GLU A 264 -21.38 8.16 -10.38
N GLY A 265 -21.20 9.24 -11.17
CA GLY A 265 -19.99 10.07 -11.11
C GLY A 265 -19.85 10.77 -9.76
N GLU A 266 -20.94 11.28 -9.19
CA GLU A 266 -20.96 11.90 -7.86
C GLU A 266 -20.74 10.87 -6.75
N LYS A 267 -21.24 9.62 -6.87
CA LYS A 267 -20.96 8.51 -5.94
C LYS A 267 -19.47 8.22 -5.84
N CYS A 268 -18.72 8.34 -6.95
CA CYS A 268 -17.27 8.16 -6.92
C CYS A 268 -16.58 9.17 -5.98
N LEU A 269 -17.04 10.44 -5.94
CA LEU A 269 -16.51 11.41 -4.98
C LEU A 269 -16.89 11.05 -3.53
N ARG A 270 -18.16 10.64 -3.33
CA ARG A 270 -18.63 10.24 -1.99
C ARG A 270 -17.88 9.03 -1.43
N ALA A 271 -17.46 8.10 -2.28
CA ALA A 271 -16.64 6.97 -1.88
C ALA A 271 -15.29 7.41 -1.31
N PHE A 272 -14.74 8.55 -1.77
CA PHE A 272 -13.54 9.17 -1.21
C PHE A 272 -13.82 10.13 -0.04
N GLY A 273 -15.05 10.16 0.48
CA GLY A 273 -15.42 10.95 1.66
C GLY A 273 -15.78 12.41 1.38
N PHE A 274 -15.96 12.79 0.11
CA PHE A 274 -16.52 14.09 -0.21
C PHE A 274 -18.02 14.09 0.06
N GLU A 275 -18.50 15.10 0.79
CA GLU A 275 -19.90 15.29 1.12
C GLU A 275 -20.43 16.52 0.38
N LYS A 276 -21.64 16.40 -0.15
CA LYS A 276 -22.32 17.52 -0.83
C LYS A 276 -22.87 18.48 0.22
N LYS A 277 -22.51 19.74 0.10
CA LYS A 277 -22.94 20.84 0.99
C LYS A 277 -23.34 22.05 0.18
N LYS A 278 -24.07 22.98 0.80
CA LYS A 278 -24.21 24.33 0.26
C LYS A 278 -22.90 25.09 0.47
N ASP A 279 -22.57 25.97 -0.46
CA ASP A 279 -21.40 26.86 -0.28
C ASP A 279 -21.73 27.90 0.80
N ASP A 280 -20.83 28.10 1.75
CA ASP A 280 -21.00 29.08 2.82
C ASP A 280 -20.95 30.53 2.30
N ASP A 281 -20.31 30.75 1.16
CA ASP A 281 -20.14 32.06 0.52
C ASP A 281 -21.22 32.35 -0.52
N ASP A 282 -21.94 31.30 -1.01
CA ASP A 282 -22.98 31.41 -2.04
C ASP A 282 -24.08 30.36 -1.79
N ASP A 283 -25.20 30.77 -1.23
CA ASP A 283 -26.34 29.90 -0.88
C ASP A 283 -26.96 29.17 -2.09
N GLU A 284 -26.70 29.62 -3.32
CA GLU A 284 -27.20 29.00 -4.55
C GLU A 284 -26.21 27.96 -5.10
N GLU A 285 -24.93 27.98 -4.69
CA GLU A 285 -23.92 27.03 -5.17
C GLU A 285 -23.83 25.81 -4.24
N GLU A 286 -23.80 24.63 -4.84
CA GLU A 286 -23.47 23.38 -4.14
C GLU A 286 -21.99 23.07 -4.30
N VAL A 287 -21.37 22.56 -3.25
CA VAL A 287 -19.97 22.13 -3.25
C VAL A 287 -19.85 20.72 -2.71
N TYR A 288 -18.86 19.98 -3.21
CA TYR A 288 -18.38 18.77 -2.56
C TYR A 288 -17.21 19.12 -1.66
N GLU A 289 -17.33 18.82 -0.38
CA GLU A 289 -16.28 19.10 0.60
C GLU A 289 -15.87 17.83 1.34
N ILE A 290 -14.56 17.66 1.56
CA ILE A 290 -14.04 16.63 2.44
C ILE A 290 -13.58 17.27 3.74
N SER A 291 -14.17 16.80 4.85
CA SER A 291 -13.85 17.34 6.18
C SER A 291 -12.41 17.00 6.56
N PRO A 292 -11.65 17.94 7.17
CA PRO A 292 -10.33 17.66 7.73
C PRO A 292 -10.34 16.52 8.75
N VAL A 293 -11.44 16.36 9.48
CA VAL A 293 -11.65 15.28 10.47
C VAL A 293 -11.56 13.90 9.82
N VAL A 294 -11.91 13.76 8.55
CA VAL A 294 -11.75 12.49 7.79
C VAL A 294 -10.30 12.04 7.76
N PHE A 295 -9.35 12.95 7.93
CA PHE A 295 -7.91 12.69 7.90
C PHE A 295 -7.27 12.63 9.28
N ASP A 296 -8.02 12.80 10.36
CA ASP A 296 -7.51 12.64 11.71
C ASP A 296 -7.26 11.16 11.99
N GLU A 297 -5.98 10.78 12.01
CA GLU A 297 -5.56 9.39 12.21
C GLU A 297 -5.92 8.87 13.61
N PHE A 298 -6.19 9.77 14.55
CA PHE A 298 -6.52 9.46 15.95
C PHE A 298 -8.03 9.40 16.23
N ASP A 299 -8.89 9.80 15.28
CA ASP A 299 -10.35 9.69 15.45
C ASP A 299 -10.82 8.26 15.08
N GLU A 300 -11.29 7.52 16.09
CA GLU A 300 -11.82 6.15 15.91
C GLU A 300 -13.05 6.11 14.99
N ASN A 301 -13.80 7.21 14.87
CA ASN A 301 -14.97 7.33 13.99
C ASN A 301 -14.58 7.60 12.53
N ASN A 302 -13.32 7.84 12.27
CA ASN A 302 -12.83 8.19 10.95
C ASN A 302 -12.96 7.01 9.97
N LYS A 303 -13.64 7.24 8.84
CA LYS A 303 -13.87 6.19 7.83
C LYS A 303 -12.56 5.68 7.22
N PHE A 304 -11.58 6.56 7.02
CA PHE A 304 -10.26 6.23 6.44
C PHE A 304 -9.30 7.41 6.63
N GLY A 305 -7.99 7.12 6.72
CA GLY A 305 -6.94 8.12 6.86
C GLY A 305 -6.29 8.50 5.52
N LYS A 306 -5.38 9.47 5.57
CA LYS A 306 -4.59 9.89 4.40
C LYS A 306 -3.79 8.74 3.77
N ARG A 307 -3.29 7.82 4.59
CA ARG A 307 -2.47 6.67 4.16
C ARG A 307 -3.27 5.71 3.31
N GLU A 308 -4.46 5.33 3.76
CA GLU A 308 -5.37 4.43 3.06
C GLU A 308 -5.81 5.05 1.73
N MET A 309 -6.14 6.34 1.74
CA MET A 309 -6.56 7.06 0.54
C MET A 309 -5.43 7.14 -0.50
N ARG A 310 -4.19 7.50 -0.11
CA ARG A 310 -3.03 7.49 -1.01
C ARG A 310 -2.84 6.13 -1.68
N ARG A 311 -3.04 5.07 -0.93
CA ARG A 311 -2.87 3.71 -1.43
C ARG A 311 -3.94 3.34 -2.46
N VAL A 312 -5.21 3.65 -2.20
CA VAL A 312 -6.30 3.44 -3.16
C VAL A 312 -6.09 4.29 -4.41
N ILE A 313 -5.72 5.57 -4.27
CA ILE A 313 -5.40 6.45 -5.40
C ILE A 313 -4.27 5.87 -6.26
N LYS A 314 -3.20 5.35 -5.64
CA LYS A 314 -2.09 4.70 -6.37
C LYS A 314 -2.57 3.49 -7.16
N MET A 315 -3.42 2.65 -6.57
CA MET A 315 -4.01 1.50 -7.27
C MET A 315 -4.85 1.93 -8.48
N LEU A 316 -5.71 2.93 -8.31
CA LEU A 316 -6.58 3.42 -9.39
C LEU A 316 -5.78 4.08 -10.52
N ARG A 317 -4.73 4.82 -10.20
CA ARG A 317 -3.82 5.39 -11.21
C ARG A 317 -3.12 4.31 -12.03
N ALA A 318 -2.72 3.21 -11.42
CA ALA A 318 -2.13 2.08 -12.13
C ALA A 318 -3.10 1.39 -13.11
N LEU A 319 -4.42 1.49 -12.88
CA LEU A 319 -5.44 0.96 -13.79
C LEU A 319 -5.72 1.87 -14.99
N THR A 320 -5.29 3.12 -14.95
CA THR A 320 -5.59 4.15 -15.97
C THR A 320 -4.36 4.66 -16.71
N GLY A 321 -3.18 4.18 -16.31
CA GLY A 321 -1.87 4.52 -16.89
C GLY A 321 -1.59 3.83 -18.12
#